data_a28e2b963e4e08ec69f71ec0a6e6b87d
#
_entry.id   a28e2b963e4e08ec69f71ec0a6e6b87d
#
_cell.length_a   1.000
_cell.length_b   1.000
_cell.length_c   1.000
_cell.angle_alpha   90.00
_cell.angle_beta   90.00
_cell.angle_gamma   90.00
#
_symmetry.space_group_name_H-M   'P 1'
#
loop_
_entity.id
_entity.type
_entity.pdbx_description
1 polymer ?
#
loop_
_entity_poly.entity_id
_entity_poly.type
_entity_poly.pdbx_seq_one_letter_code
_entity_poly.pdbx_strand_id
1 'polypeptide(L)'
;MAKQRRKSNKLIYFLIGSFTVITIFLIVAKSQGWIGKSKEIEVELAKAKKTTITEKVSASGTVQPVTEVKLAPEVSGEIIELNVEDGDAVKEGNVLVKIRPDVWLSQLERSEATLNQQKANVESAKASLSRSEATFMRAEQEYNRQQKLWNEKVISEAEWQLAQQNFKIAKNDLESAKQSLEAAKYIVRSTEASVRESRQNVMRTTVLSPMTGVISKLNVKQGERVVGTAQMAGTEMLRIADLNVMEVRVNVNENDIVRVHLNDT
;
A
#
# COMPACT_ATOMS: atom_id res chain seq x y z
N MET A 1 41.89 -132.18 5.38
CA MET A 1 42.36 -131.85 4.03
C MET A 1 41.68 -130.57 3.53
N ALA A 2 42.26 -129.41 3.60
CA ALA A 2 41.69 -128.14 3.18
C ALA A 2 42.41 -127.63 1.92
N LYS A 3 41.62 -127.42 0.85
CA LYS A 3 42.15 -126.97 -0.43
C LYS A 3 42.07 -125.46 -0.48
N GLN A 4 43.22 -124.76 -0.43
CA GLN A 4 43.30 -123.27 -0.63
C GLN A 4 42.94 -122.90 -2.06
N ARG A 5 41.95 -121.98 -2.21
CA ARG A 5 41.61 -121.31 -3.48
C ARG A 5 42.47 -120.03 -3.64
N ARG A 6 43.36 -120.02 -4.63
CA ARG A 6 44.09 -118.81 -5.08
C ARG A 6 43.08 -117.83 -5.63
N LYS A 7 42.94 -116.62 -4.98
CA LYS A 7 42.19 -115.54 -5.52
C LYS A 7 43.00 -114.91 -6.66
N SER A 8 42.40 -114.84 -7.81
CA SER A 8 42.96 -114.19 -8.99
C SER A 8 42.99 -112.63 -8.87
N ASN A 9 44.17 -112.06 -8.91
CA ASN A 9 44.39 -110.57 -8.86
C ASN A 9 43.96 -109.82 -10.13
N LYS A 10 43.27 -110.49 -11.05
CA LYS A 10 42.83 -109.92 -12.32
C LYS A 10 41.82 -108.76 -12.12
N LEU A 11 41.01 -108.82 -11.06
CA LEU A 11 40.02 -107.77 -10.76
C LEU A 11 40.63 -106.48 -10.28
N ILE A 12 41.81 -106.52 -9.58
CA ILE A 12 42.54 -105.29 -9.13
C ILE A 12 43.19 -104.59 -10.31
N TYR A 13 43.76 -105.38 -11.25
CA TYR A 13 44.35 -104.74 -12.46
C TYR A 13 43.27 -104.15 -13.37
N PHE A 14 42.07 -104.65 -13.41
CA PHE A 14 40.97 -104.12 -14.15
C PHE A 14 40.46 -102.83 -13.54
N LEU A 15 40.38 -102.75 -12.21
CA LEU A 15 40.02 -101.53 -11.49
C LEU A 15 41.08 -100.40 -11.63
N ILE A 16 42.38 -100.76 -11.57
CA ILE A 16 43.45 -99.74 -11.78
C ILE A 16 43.46 -99.27 -13.22
N GLY A 17 43.25 -100.15 -14.20
CA GLY A 17 43.13 -99.79 -15.62
C GLY A 17 41.91 -98.87 -15.90
N SER A 18 40.77 -99.18 -15.29
CA SER A 18 39.56 -98.32 -15.41
C SER A 18 39.77 -96.95 -14.77
N PHE A 19 40.46 -96.90 -13.60
CA PHE A 19 40.73 -95.58 -12.94
C PHE A 19 41.70 -94.69 -13.73
N THR A 20 42.74 -95.32 -14.35
CA THR A 20 43.69 -94.56 -15.20
C THR A 20 43.02 -94.05 -16.47
N VAL A 21 42.12 -94.84 -17.09
CA VAL A 21 41.34 -94.38 -18.26
C VAL A 21 40.41 -93.20 -17.89
N ILE A 22 39.75 -93.29 -16.73
CA ILE A 22 38.87 -92.18 -16.25
C ILE A 22 39.67 -90.96 -15.94
N THR A 23 40.86 -91.06 -15.29
CA THR A 23 41.69 -89.90 -15.02
C THR A 23 42.24 -89.19 -16.30
N ILE A 24 42.68 -90.05 -17.27
CA ILE A 24 43.09 -89.52 -18.57
C ILE A 24 41.90 -88.86 -19.30
N PHE A 25 40.71 -89.43 -19.25
CA PHE A 25 39.51 -88.82 -19.83
C PHE A 25 39.15 -87.48 -19.17
N LEU A 26 39.24 -87.41 -17.85
CA LEU A 26 38.99 -86.12 -17.14
C LEU A 26 40.08 -85.05 -17.45
N ILE A 27 41.34 -85.49 -17.64
CA ILE A 27 42.40 -84.54 -18.05
C ILE A 27 42.16 -84.06 -19.48
N VAL A 28 41.80 -84.93 -20.39
CA VAL A 28 41.50 -84.57 -21.76
C VAL A 28 40.18 -83.75 -21.86
N ALA A 29 39.15 -84.07 -21.08
CA ALA A 29 37.91 -83.27 -21.02
C ALA A 29 38.17 -81.90 -20.45
N LYS A 30 39.08 -81.73 -19.49
CA LYS A 30 39.51 -80.43 -18.95
C LYS A 30 40.35 -79.60 -19.95
N SER A 31 41.28 -80.34 -20.69
CA SER A 31 42.10 -79.65 -21.71
C SER A 31 41.31 -79.19 -22.94
N GLN A 32 40.27 -79.96 -23.26
CA GLN A 32 39.30 -79.63 -24.36
C GLN A 32 38.20 -78.63 -23.92
N GLY A 33 38.21 -78.11 -22.65
CA GLY A 33 37.29 -77.12 -22.21
C GLY A 33 35.84 -77.63 -21.99
N TRP A 34 35.61 -78.93 -21.89
CA TRP A 34 34.27 -79.48 -21.62
C TRP A 34 33.87 -79.38 -20.14
N ILE A 35 34.81 -79.29 -19.26
CA ILE A 35 34.58 -79.12 -17.82
C ILE A 35 35.31 -77.84 -17.37
N GLY A 36 34.52 -76.85 -16.92
CA GLY A 36 35.07 -75.61 -16.31
C GLY A 36 35.19 -74.38 -17.21
N LYS A 37 34.32 -74.30 -18.25
CA LYS A 37 34.16 -72.99 -18.86
C LYS A 37 33.49 -72.07 -17.86
N SER A 38 34.29 -71.16 -17.31
CA SER A 38 33.74 -70.00 -16.64
C SER A 38 32.79 -69.28 -17.61
N LYS A 39 31.54 -68.97 -17.21
CA LYS A 39 30.67 -68.07 -17.98
C LYS A 39 31.41 -66.79 -18.21
N GLU A 40 31.84 -66.52 -19.42
CA GLU A 40 32.30 -65.20 -19.80
C GLU A 40 31.14 -64.23 -19.55
N ILE A 41 31.36 -63.23 -18.71
CA ILE A 41 30.39 -62.18 -18.50
C ILE A 41 30.48 -61.31 -19.75
N GLU A 42 29.47 -61.40 -20.60
CA GLU A 42 29.31 -60.47 -21.72
C GLU A 42 29.09 -59.08 -21.14
N VAL A 43 30.08 -58.21 -21.25
CA VAL A 43 29.99 -56.80 -20.86
C VAL A 43 29.85 -55.93 -22.10
N GLU A 44 28.80 -55.14 -22.13
CA GLU A 44 28.59 -54.14 -23.16
C GLU A 44 29.39 -52.89 -22.77
N LEU A 45 30.37 -52.54 -23.57
CA LEU A 45 31.21 -51.35 -23.37
C LEU A 45 30.50 -50.15 -24.02
N ALA A 46 29.89 -49.28 -23.21
CA ALA A 46 29.36 -48.03 -23.67
C ALA A 46 30.39 -46.91 -23.41
N LYS A 47 30.63 -46.12 -24.44
CA LYS A 47 31.54 -44.94 -24.34
C LYS A 47 30.83 -43.80 -23.62
N ALA A 48 31.30 -43.37 -22.50
CA ALA A 48 30.74 -42.23 -21.76
C ALA A 48 30.79 -40.94 -22.63
N LYS A 49 29.62 -40.39 -22.93
CA LYS A 49 29.47 -39.14 -23.67
C LYS A 49 29.02 -38.08 -22.71
N LYS A 50 29.76 -36.95 -22.65
CA LYS A 50 29.32 -35.72 -21.96
C LYS A 50 28.11 -35.15 -22.69
N THR A 51 26.96 -35.09 -22.03
CA THR A 51 25.72 -34.49 -22.54
C THR A 51 25.28 -33.42 -21.55
N THR A 52 24.89 -32.25 -22.03
CA THR A 52 24.26 -31.23 -21.22
C THR A 52 22.82 -31.68 -20.93
N ILE A 53 22.47 -31.73 -19.66
CA ILE A 53 21.11 -32.04 -19.22
C ILE A 53 20.47 -30.71 -18.84
N THR A 54 19.36 -30.37 -19.49
CA THR A 54 18.53 -29.24 -19.12
C THR A 54 17.47 -29.74 -18.15
N GLU A 55 17.53 -29.27 -16.93
CA GLU A 55 16.50 -29.53 -15.93
C GLU A 55 15.37 -28.53 -16.12
N LYS A 56 14.13 -29.00 -16.11
CA LYS A 56 12.94 -28.15 -16.22
C LYS A 56 12.16 -28.20 -14.92
N VAL A 57 11.95 -27.02 -14.34
CA VAL A 57 11.09 -26.84 -13.16
C VAL A 57 9.73 -26.33 -13.66
N SER A 58 8.66 -27.07 -13.32
CA SER A 58 7.29 -26.65 -13.62
C SER A 58 6.72 -25.92 -12.42
N ALA A 59 6.26 -24.68 -12.64
CA ALA A 59 5.60 -23.90 -11.62
C ALA A 59 4.28 -23.35 -12.16
N SER A 60 3.26 -23.30 -11.29
CA SER A 60 2.01 -22.61 -11.61
C SER A 60 2.06 -21.17 -11.10
N GLY A 61 1.45 -20.25 -11.84
CA GLY A 61 1.48 -18.86 -11.46
C GLY A 61 0.35 -18.05 -12.07
N THR A 62 0.30 -16.77 -11.70
CA THR A 62 -0.66 -15.79 -12.20
C THR A 62 0.07 -14.67 -12.90
N VAL A 63 -0.49 -14.23 -14.03
CA VAL A 63 -0.06 -13.02 -14.72
C VAL A 63 -0.84 -11.86 -14.13
N GLN A 64 -0.14 -10.84 -13.66
CA GLN A 64 -0.76 -9.66 -13.05
C GLN A 64 -0.05 -8.38 -13.47
N PRO A 65 -0.72 -7.22 -13.46
CA PRO A 65 -0.07 -5.94 -13.70
C PRO A 65 0.91 -5.60 -12.57
N VAL A 66 2.04 -4.99 -12.91
CA VAL A 66 3.01 -4.50 -11.93
C VAL A 66 2.42 -3.37 -11.09
N THR A 67 1.61 -2.51 -11.72
CA THR A 67 0.95 -1.40 -11.05
C THR A 67 -0.55 -1.59 -11.08
N GLU A 68 -1.14 -1.79 -9.91
CA GLU A 68 -2.59 -1.83 -9.68
C GLU A 68 -2.96 -0.92 -8.51
N VAL A 69 -3.92 -0.02 -8.73
CA VAL A 69 -4.44 0.90 -7.69
C VAL A 69 -5.88 0.53 -7.36
N LYS A 70 -6.12 0.24 -6.08
CA LYS A 70 -7.47 0.01 -5.54
C LYS A 70 -8.08 1.36 -5.16
N LEU A 71 -9.22 1.68 -5.72
CA LEU A 71 -9.95 2.90 -5.38
C LEU A 71 -11.06 2.60 -4.38
N ALA A 72 -11.03 3.39 -3.30
CA ALA A 72 -12.12 3.47 -2.33
C ALA A 72 -12.55 4.95 -2.18
N PRO A 73 -13.82 5.25 -1.92
CA PRO A 73 -14.26 6.62 -1.76
C PRO A 73 -13.73 7.21 -0.46
N GLU A 74 -13.46 8.51 -0.44
CA GLU A 74 -13.09 9.20 0.80
C GLU A 74 -14.33 9.55 1.64
N VAL A 75 -15.48 9.74 0.99
CA VAL A 75 -16.76 10.11 1.61
C VAL A 75 -17.79 9.03 1.40
N SER A 76 -18.68 8.86 2.39
CA SER A 76 -19.77 7.88 2.32
C SER A 76 -20.97 8.47 1.60
N GLY A 77 -21.68 7.64 0.84
CA GLY A 77 -22.92 8.04 0.16
C GLY A 77 -23.43 6.99 -0.81
N GLU A 78 -24.48 7.33 -1.56
CA GLU A 78 -25.07 6.50 -2.61
C GLU A 78 -24.46 6.90 -3.96
N ILE A 79 -24.14 5.93 -4.79
CA ILE A 79 -23.63 6.14 -6.15
C ILE A 79 -24.80 6.57 -7.05
N ILE A 80 -24.75 7.79 -7.56
CA ILE A 80 -25.78 8.32 -8.47
C ILE A 80 -25.40 8.16 -9.95
N GLU A 81 -24.09 8.24 -10.26
CA GLU A 81 -23.56 8.06 -11.60
C GLU A 81 -22.35 7.11 -11.55
N LEU A 82 -22.32 6.17 -12.47
CA LEU A 82 -21.22 5.25 -12.70
C LEU A 82 -20.89 5.31 -14.19
N ASN A 83 -19.76 5.91 -14.54
CA ASN A 83 -19.40 6.25 -15.91
C ASN A 83 -18.41 5.25 -16.54
N VAL A 84 -18.24 4.09 -15.90
CA VAL A 84 -17.20 3.11 -16.29
C VAL A 84 -17.68 1.70 -16.06
N GLU A 85 -17.18 0.78 -16.89
CA GLU A 85 -17.40 -0.66 -16.83
C GLU A 85 -16.07 -1.43 -16.70
N ASP A 86 -16.18 -2.74 -16.40
CA ASP A 86 -14.99 -3.61 -16.39
C ASP A 86 -14.36 -3.65 -17.80
N GLY A 87 -13.05 -3.40 -17.87
CA GLY A 87 -12.29 -3.39 -19.10
C GLY A 87 -12.17 -2.02 -19.78
N ASP A 88 -12.81 -0.98 -19.27
CA ASP A 88 -12.72 0.36 -19.84
C ASP A 88 -11.35 0.99 -19.65
N ALA A 89 -10.85 1.65 -20.70
CA ALA A 89 -9.64 2.45 -20.63
C ALA A 89 -9.94 3.85 -20.08
N VAL A 90 -9.24 4.23 -19.03
CA VAL A 90 -9.41 5.51 -18.35
C VAL A 90 -8.11 6.31 -18.36
N LYS A 91 -8.24 7.63 -18.40
CA LYS A 91 -7.12 8.58 -18.25
C LYS A 91 -7.14 9.20 -16.87
N GLU A 92 -5.97 9.61 -16.40
CA GLU A 92 -5.85 10.40 -15.18
C GLU A 92 -6.79 11.63 -15.24
N GLY A 93 -7.55 11.85 -14.14
CA GLY A 93 -8.55 12.92 -14.04
C GLY A 93 -9.93 12.62 -14.62
N ASN A 94 -10.15 11.48 -15.27
CA ASN A 94 -11.48 11.10 -15.73
C ASN A 94 -12.42 10.85 -14.53
N VAL A 95 -13.67 11.32 -14.64
CA VAL A 95 -14.72 11.05 -13.65
C VAL A 95 -15.18 9.59 -13.79
N LEU A 96 -14.97 8.80 -12.73
CA LEU A 96 -15.33 7.39 -12.70
C LEU A 96 -16.70 7.18 -12.03
N VAL A 97 -16.83 7.73 -10.82
CA VAL A 97 -18.02 7.54 -9.97
C VAL A 97 -18.43 8.88 -9.38
N LYS A 98 -19.73 9.12 -9.28
CA LYS A 98 -20.28 10.27 -8.57
C LYS A 98 -21.19 9.81 -7.44
N ILE A 99 -20.84 10.22 -6.25
CA ILE A 99 -21.58 9.94 -5.01
C ILE A 99 -22.56 11.08 -4.78
N ARG A 100 -23.72 10.79 -4.19
CA ARG A 100 -24.77 11.77 -3.88
C ARG A 100 -24.23 12.90 -2.99
N PRO A 101 -24.21 14.16 -3.45
CA PRO A 101 -23.57 15.25 -2.74
C PRO A 101 -24.47 15.99 -1.74
N ASP A 102 -25.79 15.70 -1.68
CA ASP A 102 -26.79 16.52 -0.99
C ASP A 102 -26.43 16.83 0.47
N VAL A 103 -25.97 15.82 1.20
CA VAL A 103 -25.57 15.97 2.61
C VAL A 103 -24.34 16.88 2.74
N TRP A 104 -23.39 16.72 1.84
CA TRP A 104 -22.15 17.49 1.83
C TRP A 104 -22.37 18.93 1.37
N LEU A 105 -23.26 19.14 0.40
CA LEU A 105 -23.70 20.48 -0.03
C LEU A 105 -24.38 21.22 1.12
N SER A 106 -25.32 20.55 1.82
CA SER A 106 -25.97 21.15 2.99
C SER A 106 -24.99 21.46 4.12
N GLN A 107 -23.94 20.66 4.29
CA GLN A 107 -22.88 20.96 5.26
C GLN A 107 -22.03 22.15 4.84
N LEU A 108 -21.70 22.27 3.55
CA LEU A 108 -20.98 23.41 3.00
C LEU A 108 -21.80 24.70 3.20
N GLU A 109 -23.08 24.68 2.86
CA GLU A 109 -23.98 25.83 3.02
C GLU A 109 -24.05 26.29 4.49
N ARG A 110 -24.16 25.36 5.44
CA ARG A 110 -24.11 25.69 6.88
C ARG A 110 -22.79 26.34 7.28
N SER A 111 -21.65 25.81 6.78
CA SER A 111 -20.34 26.37 7.06
C SER A 111 -20.19 27.77 6.46
N GLU A 112 -20.72 28.02 5.26
CA GLU A 112 -20.73 29.34 4.61
C GLU A 112 -21.64 30.34 5.35
N ALA A 113 -22.78 29.91 5.84
CA ALA A 113 -23.64 30.73 6.69
C ALA A 113 -22.95 31.14 7.99
N THR A 114 -22.24 30.20 8.64
CA THR A 114 -21.42 30.48 9.84
C THR A 114 -20.31 31.49 9.52
N LEU A 115 -19.63 31.34 8.39
CA LEU A 115 -18.60 32.29 7.95
C LEU A 115 -19.18 33.70 7.78
N ASN A 116 -20.35 33.82 7.14
CA ASN A 116 -21.02 35.12 6.95
C ASN A 116 -21.40 35.75 8.31
N GLN A 117 -21.84 34.95 9.28
CA GLN A 117 -22.07 35.42 10.65
C GLN A 117 -20.80 35.97 11.30
N GLN A 118 -19.67 35.28 11.16
CA GLN A 118 -18.38 35.74 11.73
C GLN A 118 -17.86 36.99 11.02
N LYS A 119 -18.08 37.13 9.72
CA LYS A 119 -17.78 38.36 8.99
C LYS A 119 -18.60 39.56 9.52
N ALA A 120 -19.89 39.35 9.81
CA ALA A 120 -20.72 40.36 10.44
C ALA A 120 -20.19 40.76 11.85
N ASN A 121 -19.69 39.78 12.61
CA ASN A 121 -19.06 40.07 13.91
C ASN A 121 -17.78 40.94 13.77
N VAL A 122 -16.98 40.70 12.72
CA VAL A 122 -15.82 41.58 12.42
C VAL A 122 -16.26 43.01 12.12
N GLU A 123 -17.32 43.19 11.32
CA GLU A 123 -17.83 44.53 11.05
C GLU A 123 -18.36 45.23 12.33
N SER A 124 -19.00 44.49 13.23
CA SER A 124 -19.40 44.97 14.55
C SER A 124 -18.21 45.40 15.42
N ALA A 125 -17.14 44.58 15.46
CA ALA A 125 -15.92 44.87 16.18
C ALA A 125 -15.21 46.11 15.58
N LYS A 126 -15.22 46.25 14.26
CA LYS A 126 -14.67 47.41 13.55
C LYS A 126 -15.45 48.70 13.88
N ALA A 127 -16.78 48.63 13.94
CA ALA A 127 -17.61 49.76 14.36
C ALA A 127 -17.33 50.16 15.83
N SER A 128 -17.10 49.16 16.72
CA SER A 128 -16.69 49.41 18.11
C SER A 128 -15.33 50.08 18.19
N LEU A 129 -14.34 49.61 17.39
CA LEU A 129 -13.03 50.24 17.30
C LEU A 129 -13.15 51.71 16.88
N SER A 130 -13.92 52.04 15.81
CA SER A 130 -14.12 53.39 15.34
C SER A 130 -14.71 54.31 16.43
N ARG A 131 -15.65 53.77 17.25
CA ARG A 131 -16.19 54.49 18.40
C ARG A 131 -15.12 54.78 19.46
N SER A 132 -14.29 53.78 19.79
CA SER A 132 -13.20 53.94 20.76
C SER A 132 -12.14 54.92 20.24
N GLU A 133 -11.83 54.91 18.94
CA GLU A 133 -10.94 55.86 18.30
C GLU A 133 -11.46 57.33 18.46
N ALA A 134 -12.75 57.53 18.18
CA ALA A 134 -13.36 58.87 18.35
C ALA A 134 -13.34 59.34 19.80
N THR A 135 -13.53 58.39 20.77
CA THR A 135 -13.45 58.69 22.21
C THR A 135 -12.02 59.05 22.62
N PHE A 136 -11.05 58.28 22.15
CA PHE A 136 -9.63 58.53 22.40
C PHE A 136 -9.19 59.88 21.83
N MET A 137 -9.54 60.19 20.57
CA MET A 137 -9.21 61.47 19.98
C MET A 137 -9.75 62.67 20.79
N ARG A 138 -10.97 62.54 21.32
CA ARG A 138 -11.55 63.58 22.21
C ARG A 138 -10.76 63.70 23.52
N ALA A 139 -10.46 62.57 24.16
CA ALA A 139 -9.69 62.55 25.40
C ALA A 139 -8.27 63.09 25.21
N GLU A 140 -7.63 62.82 24.07
CA GLU A 140 -6.30 63.32 23.69
C GLU A 140 -6.31 64.82 23.51
N GLN A 141 -7.31 65.35 22.81
CA GLN A 141 -7.46 66.86 22.65
C GLN A 141 -7.66 67.51 23.99
N GLU A 142 -8.48 66.94 24.89
CA GLU A 142 -8.71 67.47 26.23
C GLU A 142 -7.43 67.37 27.08
N TYR A 143 -6.73 66.28 27.04
CA TYR A 143 -5.44 66.10 27.74
C TYR A 143 -4.42 67.18 27.27
N ASN A 144 -4.25 67.33 25.96
CA ASN A 144 -3.32 68.28 25.41
C ASN A 144 -3.70 69.75 25.80
N ARG A 145 -5.01 70.06 25.89
CA ARG A 145 -5.49 71.34 26.36
C ARG A 145 -5.18 71.60 27.85
N GLN A 146 -5.51 70.57 28.68
CA GLN A 146 -5.27 70.64 30.12
C GLN A 146 -3.75 70.64 30.45
N GLN A 147 -2.93 69.97 29.66
CA GLN A 147 -1.47 70.03 29.80
C GLN A 147 -0.90 71.44 29.62
N LYS A 148 -1.41 72.20 28.64
CA LYS A 148 -1.02 73.62 28.44
C LYS A 148 -1.42 74.47 29.63
N LEU A 149 -2.67 74.34 30.11
CA LEU A 149 -3.19 75.07 31.25
C LEU A 149 -2.44 74.75 32.56
N TRP A 150 -2.04 73.48 32.72
CA TRP A 150 -1.21 73.09 33.85
C TRP A 150 0.18 73.72 33.83
N ASN A 151 0.81 73.73 32.67
CA ASN A 151 2.13 74.36 32.49
C ASN A 151 2.07 75.87 32.76
N GLU A 152 0.95 76.54 32.44
CA GLU A 152 0.66 77.93 32.73
C GLU A 152 0.19 78.17 34.18
N LYS A 153 0.07 77.05 35.01
CA LYS A 153 -0.39 77.10 36.37
C LYS A 153 -1.82 77.60 36.59
N VAL A 154 -2.69 77.44 35.59
CA VAL A 154 -4.07 77.94 35.59
C VAL A 154 -5.04 76.99 36.24
N ILE A 155 -4.73 75.66 36.24
CA ILE A 155 -5.59 74.58 36.76
C ILE A 155 -5.00 73.89 37.99
N SER A 156 -5.90 73.25 38.80
CA SER A 156 -5.50 72.51 39.98
C SER A 156 -4.84 71.15 39.65
N GLU A 157 -4.06 70.63 40.59
CA GLU A 157 -3.45 69.29 40.46
C GLU A 157 -4.52 68.14 40.28
N ALA A 158 -5.65 68.27 40.97
CA ALA A 158 -6.75 67.38 40.88
C ALA A 158 -7.37 67.32 39.47
N GLU A 159 -7.55 68.51 38.82
CA GLU A 159 -8.05 68.63 37.45
C GLU A 159 -7.05 68.01 36.44
N TRP A 160 -5.77 68.27 36.63
CA TRP A 160 -4.71 67.65 35.80
C TRP A 160 -4.67 66.15 35.97
N GLN A 161 -4.71 65.60 37.17
CA GLN A 161 -4.75 64.17 37.41
C GLN A 161 -5.99 63.49 36.80
N LEU A 162 -7.16 64.17 36.88
CA LEU A 162 -8.38 63.68 36.23
C LEU A 162 -8.22 63.62 34.71
N ALA A 163 -7.63 64.61 34.05
CA ALA A 163 -7.37 64.61 32.60
C ALA A 163 -6.41 63.47 32.20
N GLN A 164 -5.36 63.24 33.00
CA GLN A 164 -4.43 62.14 32.77
C GLN A 164 -5.14 60.76 32.89
N GLN A 165 -5.98 60.59 33.91
CA GLN A 165 -6.73 59.32 34.10
C GLN A 165 -7.70 59.06 32.94
N ASN A 166 -8.46 60.09 32.53
CA ASN A 166 -9.41 59.99 31.39
C ASN A 166 -8.68 59.65 30.08
N PHE A 167 -7.54 60.25 29.80
CA PHE A 167 -6.71 59.92 28.66
C PHE A 167 -6.20 58.45 28.71
N LYS A 168 -5.70 58.01 29.87
CA LYS A 168 -5.22 56.65 30.08
C LYS A 168 -6.33 55.64 29.89
N ILE A 169 -7.54 55.89 30.42
CA ILE A 169 -8.70 55.02 30.23
C ILE A 169 -9.05 54.92 28.74
N ALA A 170 -9.22 56.04 28.06
CA ALA A 170 -9.57 56.06 26.63
C ALA A 170 -8.51 55.35 25.75
N LYS A 171 -7.21 55.48 26.11
CA LYS A 171 -6.12 54.77 25.45
C LYS A 171 -6.23 53.25 25.64
N ASN A 172 -6.53 52.81 26.87
CA ASN A 172 -6.70 51.35 27.14
C ASN A 172 -7.93 50.80 26.44
N ASP A 173 -9.03 51.56 26.39
CA ASP A 173 -10.26 51.17 25.69
C ASP A 173 -10.03 51.04 24.18
N LEU A 174 -9.25 51.93 23.59
CA LEU A 174 -8.84 51.83 22.18
C LEU A 174 -8.00 50.60 21.91
N GLU A 175 -7.01 50.32 22.77
CA GLU A 175 -6.18 49.12 22.64
C GLU A 175 -7.00 47.85 22.79
N SER A 176 -7.91 47.78 23.77
CA SER A 176 -8.84 46.67 23.95
C SER A 176 -9.73 46.43 22.72
N ALA A 177 -10.25 47.54 22.13
CA ALA A 177 -11.06 47.43 20.91
C ALA A 177 -10.25 46.94 19.70
N LYS A 178 -8.97 47.35 19.56
CA LYS A 178 -8.05 46.82 18.54
C LYS A 178 -7.83 45.31 18.72
N GLN A 179 -7.54 44.85 19.93
CA GLN A 179 -7.35 43.45 20.22
C GLN A 179 -8.63 42.62 19.97
N SER A 180 -9.80 43.17 20.28
CA SER A 180 -11.09 42.56 19.99
C SER A 180 -11.34 42.40 18.49
N LEU A 181 -10.98 43.37 17.67
CA LEU A 181 -11.06 43.29 16.22
C LEU A 181 -10.11 42.21 15.69
N GLU A 182 -8.88 42.16 16.18
CA GLU A 182 -7.92 41.11 15.76
C GLU A 182 -8.41 39.73 16.15
N ALA A 183 -8.95 39.55 17.35
CA ALA A 183 -9.55 38.28 17.77
C ALA A 183 -10.70 37.84 16.84
N ALA A 184 -11.60 38.78 16.48
CA ALA A 184 -12.67 38.49 15.53
C ALA A 184 -12.16 38.11 14.13
N LYS A 185 -11.09 38.71 13.64
CA LYS A 185 -10.44 38.31 12.37
C LYS A 185 -9.85 36.92 12.42
N TYR A 186 -9.23 36.50 13.54
CA TYR A 186 -8.73 35.14 13.70
C TYR A 186 -9.85 34.12 13.69
N ILE A 187 -11.01 34.43 14.29
CA ILE A 187 -12.19 33.58 14.23
C ILE A 187 -12.68 33.41 12.79
N VAL A 188 -12.74 34.46 12.00
CA VAL A 188 -13.07 34.39 10.57
C VAL A 188 -12.10 33.47 9.85
N ARG A 189 -10.79 33.64 10.06
CA ARG A 189 -9.76 32.79 9.43
C ARG A 189 -9.91 31.30 9.77
N SER A 190 -10.26 31.00 11.03
CA SER A 190 -10.56 29.62 11.47
C SER A 190 -11.80 29.08 10.77
N THR A 191 -12.88 29.88 10.70
CA THR A 191 -14.13 29.48 10.05
C THR A 191 -13.96 29.31 8.53
N GLU A 192 -13.11 30.12 7.88
CA GLU A 192 -12.74 29.94 6.47
C GLU A 192 -12.05 28.58 6.23
N ALA A 193 -11.23 28.11 7.19
CA ALA A 193 -10.65 26.78 7.11
C ALA A 193 -11.72 25.69 7.13
N SER A 194 -12.74 25.82 7.98
CA SER A 194 -13.87 24.88 8.04
C SER A 194 -14.71 24.89 6.74
N VAL A 195 -14.88 26.06 6.11
CA VAL A 195 -15.53 26.15 4.79
C VAL A 195 -14.71 25.43 3.71
N ARG A 196 -13.38 25.63 3.72
CA ARG A 196 -12.49 24.92 2.78
C ARG A 196 -12.60 23.41 2.95
N GLU A 197 -12.61 22.92 4.18
CA GLU A 197 -12.79 21.49 4.48
C GLU A 197 -14.14 20.98 3.94
N SER A 198 -15.24 21.67 4.24
CA SER A 198 -16.57 21.30 3.75
C SER A 198 -16.63 21.28 2.21
N ARG A 199 -15.97 22.24 1.56
CA ARG A 199 -15.86 22.28 0.09
C ARG A 199 -15.07 21.13 -0.48
N GLN A 200 -13.97 20.75 0.17
CA GLN A 200 -13.20 19.56 -0.22
C GLN A 200 -14.03 18.29 -0.10
N ASN A 201 -14.82 18.14 0.95
CA ASN A 201 -15.71 16.99 1.10
C ASN A 201 -16.77 16.91 -0.02
N VAL A 202 -17.27 18.07 -0.50
CA VAL A 202 -18.11 18.09 -1.70
C VAL A 202 -17.33 17.65 -2.94
N MET A 203 -16.11 18.11 -3.14
CA MET A 203 -15.28 17.68 -4.29
C MET A 203 -14.99 16.17 -4.24
N ARG A 204 -14.78 15.60 -3.05
CA ARG A 204 -14.55 14.16 -2.85
C ARG A 204 -15.76 13.28 -3.16
N THR A 205 -16.95 13.85 -3.35
CA THR A 205 -18.12 13.10 -3.85
C THR A 205 -17.96 12.70 -5.32
N THR A 206 -17.07 13.35 -6.06
CA THR A 206 -16.70 12.99 -7.42
C THR A 206 -15.37 12.25 -7.40
N VAL A 207 -15.40 10.97 -7.71
CA VAL A 207 -14.21 10.10 -7.72
C VAL A 207 -13.58 10.16 -9.10
N LEU A 208 -12.33 10.61 -9.12
CA LEU A 208 -11.52 10.73 -10.33
C LEU A 208 -10.51 9.60 -10.42
N SER A 209 -10.07 9.29 -11.65
CA SER A 209 -8.96 8.35 -11.86
C SER A 209 -7.64 8.98 -11.43
N PRO A 210 -6.84 8.33 -10.55
CA PRO A 210 -5.54 8.82 -10.13
C PRO A 210 -4.43 8.53 -11.15
N MET A 211 -4.69 7.68 -12.14
CA MET A 211 -3.71 7.26 -13.14
C MET A 211 -4.41 6.88 -14.46
N THR A 212 -3.64 6.85 -15.53
CA THR A 212 -4.07 6.28 -16.80
C THR A 212 -3.91 4.76 -16.75
N GLY A 213 -4.94 4.00 -17.17
CA GLY A 213 -4.92 2.54 -17.15
C GLY A 213 -6.23 1.94 -17.63
N VAL A 214 -6.46 0.69 -17.27
CA VAL A 214 -7.69 -0.07 -17.58
C VAL A 214 -8.33 -0.51 -16.27
N ILE A 215 -9.65 -0.48 -16.20
CA ILE A 215 -10.40 -0.98 -15.05
C ILE A 215 -10.31 -2.50 -15.03
N SER A 216 -9.54 -3.03 -14.08
CA SER A 216 -9.34 -4.48 -13.92
C SER A 216 -10.49 -5.15 -13.20
N LYS A 217 -11.19 -4.39 -12.35
CA LYS A 217 -12.34 -4.89 -11.58
C LYS A 217 -13.22 -3.75 -11.09
N LEU A 218 -14.54 -3.91 -11.27
CA LEU A 218 -15.56 -3.03 -10.72
C LEU A 218 -16.40 -3.82 -9.69
N ASN A 219 -16.38 -3.37 -8.43
CA ASN A 219 -17.03 -4.07 -7.32
C ASN A 219 -18.38 -3.45 -6.91
N VAL A 220 -18.77 -2.31 -7.49
CA VAL A 220 -19.96 -1.54 -7.09
C VAL A 220 -20.89 -1.30 -8.27
N LYS A 221 -22.15 -0.99 -7.97
CA LYS A 221 -23.19 -0.69 -8.96
C LYS A 221 -23.82 0.68 -8.68
N GLN A 222 -24.39 1.27 -9.72
CA GLN A 222 -25.21 2.47 -9.56
C GLN A 222 -26.39 2.21 -8.60
N GLY A 223 -26.66 3.16 -7.69
CA GLY A 223 -27.65 3.04 -6.63
C GLY A 223 -27.13 2.36 -5.36
N GLU A 224 -25.93 1.80 -5.36
CA GLU A 224 -25.33 1.18 -4.18
C GLU A 224 -24.79 2.22 -3.20
N ARG A 225 -24.83 1.90 -1.91
CA ARG A 225 -24.27 2.74 -0.86
C ARG A 225 -22.85 2.31 -0.48
N VAL A 226 -21.92 3.24 -0.58
CA VAL A 226 -20.50 3.03 -0.26
C VAL A 226 -20.10 3.74 1.03
N VAL A 227 -19.10 3.17 1.70
CA VAL A 227 -18.53 3.70 2.94
C VAL A 227 -17.16 4.31 2.63
N GLY A 228 -16.94 5.55 3.08
CA GLY A 228 -15.70 6.27 2.89
C GLY A 228 -14.57 5.80 3.82
N THR A 229 -13.33 6.04 3.43
CA THR A 229 -12.12 5.66 4.17
C THR A 229 -11.86 6.52 5.41
N ALA A 230 -12.58 7.63 5.59
CA ALA A 230 -12.30 8.60 6.66
C ALA A 230 -12.49 8.04 8.09
N GLN A 231 -13.29 6.99 8.28
CA GLN A 231 -13.63 6.43 9.59
C GLN A 231 -13.42 4.92 9.73
N MET A 232 -13.34 4.19 8.62
CA MET A 232 -13.20 2.72 8.59
C MET A 232 -12.45 2.29 7.33
N ALA A 233 -12.19 0.98 7.20
CA ALA A 233 -11.77 0.42 5.92
C ALA A 233 -12.87 0.68 4.89
N GLY A 234 -12.60 1.57 3.92
CA GLY A 234 -13.57 1.98 2.90
C GLY A 234 -13.99 0.84 1.99
N THR A 235 -15.15 0.98 1.34
CA THR A 235 -15.59 0.03 0.32
C THR A 235 -14.68 0.12 -0.90
N GLU A 236 -13.99 -0.97 -1.27
CA GLU A 236 -13.24 -1.03 -2.52
C GLU A 236 -14.23 -0.98 -3.69
N MET A 237 -14.24 0.15 -4.42
CA MET A 237 -15.16 0.35 -5.52
C MET A 237 -14.68 -0.27 -6.82
N LEU A 238 -13.44 -0.01 -7.19
CA LEU A 238 -12.86 -0.50 -8.43
C LEU A 238 -11.32 -0.55 -8.34
N ARG A 239 -10.71 -1.23 -9.31
CA ARG A 239 -9.26 -1.29 -9.48
C ARG A 239 -8.87 -0.78 -10.86
N ILE A 240 -7.81 0.00 -10.90
CA ILE A 240 -7.19 0.45 -12.14
C ILE A 240 -5.81 -0.18 -12.24
N ALA A 241 -5.54 -0.79 -13.38
CA ALA A 241 -4.28 -1.47 -13.66
C ALA A 241 -3.60 -0.87 -14.90
N ASP A 242 -2.28 -0.75 -14.83
CA ASP A 242 -1.48 -0.47 -16.02
C ASP A 242 -1.10 -1.80 -16.70
N LEU A 243 -1.71 -2.07 -17.83
CA LEU A 243 -1.49 -3.31 -18.61
C LEU A 243 -0.25 -3.26 -19.52
N ASN A 244 0.46 -2.13 -19.59
CA ASN A 244 1.66 -2.02 -20.39
C ASN A 244 2.84 -2.80 -19.79
N VAL A 245 2.86 -2.94 -18.45
CA VAL A 245 3.91 -3.66 -17.74
C VAL A 245 3.26 -4.76 -16.88
N MET A 246 3.52 -6.01 -17.28
CA MET A 246 2.97 -7.19 -16.64
C MET A 246 4.08 -7.99 -15.96
N GLU A 247 3.77 -8.62 -14.83
CA GLU A 247 4.63 -9.59 -14.14
C GLU A 247 3.95 -10.95 -14.04
N VAL A 248 4.76 -11.99 -14.00
CA VAL A 248 4.28 -13.35 -13.75
C VAL A 248 4.73 -13.75 -12.35
N ARG A 249 3.79 -13.96 -11.43
CA ARG A 249 4.08 -14.52 -10.12
C ARG A 249 3.88 -16.02 -10.15
N VAL A 250 4.95 -16.76 -9.93
CA VAL A 250 4.93 -18.21 -9.90
C VAL A 250 5.14 -18.72 -8.47
N ASN A 251 4.41 -19.79 -8.13
CA ASN A 251 4.61 -20.51 -6.89
C ASN A 251 5.51 -21.71 -7.18
N VAL A 252 6.75 -21.65 -6.70
CA VAL A 252 7.72 -22.73 -6.80
C VAL A 252 7.66 -23.56 -5.52
N ASN A 253 7.61 -24.89 -5.65
CA ASN A 253 7.66 -25.80 -4.51
C ASN A 253 9.00 -25.68 -3.76
N GLU A 254 8.97 -25.94 -2.45
CA GLU A 254 10.16 -25.90 -1.59
C GLU A 254 11.29 -26.81 -2.11
N ASN A 255 10.96 -27.95 -2.66
CA ASN A 255 11.94 -28.91 -3.22
C ASN A 255 12.62 -28.42 -4.50
N ASP A 256 11.97 -27.53 -5.25
CA ASP A 256 12.43 -27.07 -6.55
C ASP A 256 13.09 -25.69 -6.49
N ILE A 257 12.85 -24.93 -5.42
CA ILE A 257 13.39 -23.57 -5.26
C ILE A 257 14.93 -23.52 -5.26
N VAL A 258 15.57 -24.60 -4.78
CA VAL A 258 17.04 -24.72 -4.73
C VAL A 258 17.65 -24.77 -6.14
N ARG A 259 16.85 -25.14 -7.15
CA ARG A 259 17.27 -25.31 -8.54
C ARG A 259 17.00 -24.07 -9.41
N VAL A 260 16.25 -23.11 -8.87
CA VAL A 260 15.89 -21.89 -9.58
C VAL A 260 16.86 -20.77 -9.21
N HIS A 261 17.50 -20.19 -10.20
CA HIS A 261 18.46 -19.08 -10.03
C HIS A 261 17.98 -17.82 -10.75
N LEU A 262 18.50 -16.69 -10.34
CA LEU A 262 18.24 -15.42 -11.02
C LEU A 262 18.71 -15.50 -12.49
N ASN A 263 17.83 -15.13 -13.43
CA ASN A 263 18.02 -15.15 -14.88
C ASN A 263 17.94 -16.55 -15.52
N ASP A 264 17.43 -17.57 -14.86
CA ASP A 264 17.03 -18.80 -15.52
C ASP A 264 15.90 -18.52 -16.54
N THR A 265 15.97 -19.18 -17.73
CA THR A 265 15.02 -18.99 -18.84
C THR A 265 14.34 -20.31 -19.22
#